data_6db76853fb7c3e621cf1c8c911411e6b
#
_entry.id   6db76853fb7c3e621cf1c8c911411e6b
#
_cell.length_a   1.000
_cell.length_b   1.000
_cell.length_c   1.000
_cell.angle_alpha   90.00
_cell.angle_beta   90.00
_cell.angle_gamma   90.00
#
_symmetry.space_group_name_H-M   'P 1'
#
loop_
_entity.id
_entity.type
_entity.pdbx_description
1 polymer ?
#
loop_
_entity_poly.entity_id
_entity_poly.type
_entity_poly.pdbx_seq_one_letter_code
_entity_poly.pdbx_strand_id
1 'polypeptide(L)'
;TLDNIDYNRLNMSNVERIEIVKGAASSLYGSNAVGGVVNIISKVSAEPWTVNLNGRYGAYNEQRYGGTIGFNVGKFNSVTNVQHTQVDEKDLADGKTNEETEDWAFKKVYGDKTWNFKERLVYTANDHLKLTARAGYFFREREKSQTSKDRYRDFSGGVKGNYVLDKDKDLEIAYSFDQYDKSDYLPQDANDVRDYSNVQHSVHTFYNHTFVGKHILTVGGDYMRDYLMSYQFANN
;
A
#
# COMPACT_ATOMS: atom_id res chain seq x y z
N THR A 1 6.51 15.44 8.93
CA THR A 1 6.28 14.51 10.02
C THR A 1 6.02 13.14 9.46
N LEU A 2 6.91 12.17 9.74
CA LEU A 2 6.90 10.79 9.24
C LEU A 2 5.75 9.94 9.83
N ASP A 3 4.93 10.50 10.69
CA ASP A 3 3.92 9.78 11.47
C ASP A 3 2.53 9.69 10.81
N ASN A 4 2.35 10.21 9.60
CA ASN A 4 1.06 10.14 8.91
C ASN A 4 1.04 9.00 7.89
N ILE A 5 0.32 7.94 8.24
CA ILE A 5 -0.03 6.88 7.28
C ILE A 5 -0.96 7.47 6.22
N ASP A 6 -0.51 7.52 4.97
CA ASP A 6 -1.38 7.89 3.86
C ASP A 6 -2.32 6.73 3.52
N TYR A 7 -3.52 6.76 4.09
CA TYR A 7 -4.55 5.74 3.88
C TYR A 7 -5.03 5.65 2.41
N ASN A 8 -4.74 6.67 1.56
CA ASN A 8 -5.04 6.59 0.14
C ASN A 8 -4.19 5.53 -0.60
N ARG A 9 -3.07 5.11 -0.01
CA ARG A 9 -2.27 3.96 -0.48
C ARG A 9 -3.01 2.63 -0.33
N LEU A 10 -3.99 2.57 0.59
CA LEU A 10 -4.78 1.37 0.85
C LEU A 10 -5.95 1.30 -0.12
N ASN A 11 -5.78 0.52 -1.18
CA ASN A 11 -6.88 0.23 -2.09
C ASN A 11 -7.78 -0.86 -1.49
N MET A 12 -8.95 -0.46 -1.00
CA MET A 12 -9.91 -1.35 -0.35
C MET A 12 -10.69 -2.24 -1.32
N SER A 13 -10.68 -1.95 -2.62
CA SER A 13 -11.44 -2.73 -3.62
C SER A 13 -10.91 -4.16 -3.80
N ASN A 14 -9.63 -4.38 -3.50
CA ASN A 14 -8.97 -5.69 -3.55
C ASN A 14 -8.83 -6.36 -2.17
N VAL A 15 -9.49 -5.87 -1.15
CA VAL A 15 -9.45 -6.42 0.20
C VAL A 15 -10.54 -7.47 0.37
N GLU A 16 -10.17 -8.67 0.82
CA GLU A 16 -11.09 -9.72 1.20
C GLU A 16 -11.60 -9.48 2.63
N ARG A 17 -10.66 -9.26 3.56
CA ARG A 17 -10.95 -8.96 4.96
C ARG A 17 -9.81 -8.21 5.62
N ILE A 18 -10.14 -7.55 6.72
CA ILE A 18 -9.18 -6.90 7.61
C ILE A 18 -9.22 -7.63 8.95
N GLU A 19 -8.05 -8.05 9.41
CA GLU A 19 -7.88 -8.68 10.72
C GLU A 19 -7.19 -7.68 11.65
N ILE A 20 -7.79 -7.42 12.80
CA ILE A 20 -7.25 -6.48 13.78
C ILE A 20 -6.89 -7.29 15.04
N VAL A 21 -5.59 -7.36 15.32
CA VAL A 21 -5.05 -7.93 16.55
C VAL A 21 -4.78 -6.77 17.52
N LYS A 22 -5.53 -6.70 18.62
CA LYS A 22 -5.36 -5.67 19.64
C LYS A 22 -4.38 -6.14 20.72
N GLY A 23 -3.57 -5.22 21.20
CA GLY A 23 -2.58 -5.48 22.24
C GLY A 23 -1.20 -5.85 21.67
N ALA A 24 -0.27 -6.16 22.56
CA ALA A 24 1.10 -6.47 22.19
C ALA A 24 1.19 -7.77 21.38
N ALA A 25 1.55 -7.65 20.13
CA ALA A 25 1.76 -8.77 19.19
C ALA A 25 3.21 -8.83 18.67
N SER A 26 4.11 -8.19 19.39
CA SER A 26 5.52 -8.04 18.98
C SER A 26 6.26 -9.39 18.85
N SER A 27 5.82 -10.41 19.56
CA SER A 27 6.40 -11.77 19.44
C SER A 27 6.15 -12.42 18.07
N LEU A 28 5.11 -12.01 17.35
CA LEU A 28 4.75 -12.56 16.04
C LEU A 28 4.98 -11.58 14.89
N TYR A 29 4.92 -10.26 15.15
CA TYR A 29 4.91 -9.23 14.12
C TYR A 29 6.02 -8.18 14.28
N GLY A 30 7.01 -8.46 15.17
CA GLY A 30 8.15 -7.58 15.39
C GLY A 30 7.92 -6.46 16.40
N SER A 31 8.99 -5.72 16.70
CA SER A 31 9.03 -4.72 17.78
C SER A 31 8.04 -3.56 17.62
N ASN A 32 7.58 -3.28 16.40
CA ASN A 32 6.65 -2.19 16.12
C ASN A 32 5.19 -2.53 16.42
N ALA A 33 4.88 -3.79 16.74
CA ALA A 33 3.52 -4.27 17.00
C ALA A 33 3.12 -4.20 18.49
N VAL A 34 3.54 -3.17 19.22
CA VAL A 34 3.26 -2.99 20.65
C VAL A 34 1.80 -2.62 20.90
N GLY A 35 1.21 -1.79 20.05
CA GLY A 35 -0.18 -1.35 20.16
C GLY A 35 -1.19 -2.27 19.48
N GLY A 36 -0.73 -3.16 18.64
CA GLY A 36 -1.54 -4.08 17.84
C GLY A 36 -1.10 -4.15 16.40
N VAL A 37 -1.82 -4.97 15.61
CA VAL A 37 -1.56 -5.21 14.18
C VAL A 37 -2.85 -5.12 13.40
N VAL A 38 -2.79 -4.48 12.25
CA VAL A 38 -3.84 -4.50 11.23
C VAL A 38 -3.32 -5.29 10.04
N ASN A 39 -3.88 -6.48 9.82
CA ASN A 39 -3.53 -7.34 8.71
C ASN A 39 -4.58 -7.23 7.61
N ILE A 40 -4.17 -6.83 6.42
CA ILE A 40 -5.06 -6.63 5.27
C ILE A 40 -4.88 -7.81 4.31
N ILE A 41 -5.91 -8.65 4.23
CA ILE A 41 -5.93 -9.85 3.38
C ILE A 41 -6.53 -9.48 2.02
N SER A 42 -5.75 -9.67 0.98
CA SER A 42 -6.19 -9.42 -0.40
C SER A 42 -7.00 -10.58 -0.94
N LYS A 43 -7.98 -10.28 -1.80
CA LYS A 43 -8.79 -11.26 -2.53
C LYS A 43 -7.94 -12.23 -3.33
N VAL A 44 -8.48 -13.42 -3.51
CA VAL A 44 -7.98 -14.48 -4.40
C VAL A 44 -9.06 -14.74 -5.43
N SER A 45 -8.72 -14.98 -6.68
CA SER A 45 -9.70 -15.40 -7.67
C SER A 45 -10.13 -16.85 -7.37
N ALA A 46 -11.41 -17.05 -7.10
CA ALA A 46 -11.99 -18.40 -6.93
C ALA A 46 -12.35 -19.02 -8.28
N GLU A 47 -12.81 -18.19 -9.21
CA GLU A 47 -13.25 -18.58 -10.54
C GLU A 47 -12.09 -18.59 -11.55
N PRO A 48 -12.20 -19.36 -12.65
CA PRO A 48 -11.20 -19.35 -13.72
C PRO A 48 -10.90 -17.95 -14.24
N TRP A 49 -11.93 -17.11 -14.39
CA TRP A 49 -11.83 -15.70 -14.74
C TRP A 49 -12.83 -14.87 -13.96
N THR A 50 -12.37 -13.72 -13.48
CA THR A 50 -13.19 -12.73 -12.79
C THR A 50 -12.85 -11.35 -13.31
N VAL A 51 -13.85 -10.57 -13.67
CA VAL A 51 -13.69 -9.16 -14.03
C VAL A 51 -14.68 -8.36 -13.23
N ASN A 52 -14.19 -7.34 -12.53
CA ASN A 52 -15.00 -6.42 -11.75
C ASN A 52 -14.63 -4.99 -12.15
N LEU A 53 -15.59 -4.23 -12.60
CA LEU A 53 -15.41 -2.83 -12.95
C LEU A 53 -16.31 -1.99 -12.07
N ASN A 54 -15.79 -0.88 -11.57
CA ASN A 54 -16.55 0.09 -10.82
C ASN A 54 -16.25 1.50 -11.30
N GLY A 55 -17.25 2.35 -11.22
CA GLY A 55 -17.15 3.75 -11.58
C GLY A 55 -18.07 4.60 -10.73
N ARG A 56 -17.59 5.76 -10.34
CA ARG A 56 -18.37 6.78 -9.63
C ARG A 56 -17.99 8.14 -10.18
N TYR A 57 -18.99 8.97 -10.37
CA TYR A 57 -18.84 10.39 -10.68
C TYR A 57 -19.65 11.20 -9.66
N GLY A 58 -19.11 12.30 -9.19
CA GLY A 58 -19.70 13.14 -8.15
C GLY A 58 -19.43 14.62 -8.34
N ALA A 59 -19.85 15.41 -7.35
CA ALA A 59 -19.61 16.86 -7.32
C ALA A 59 -18.11 17.18 -7.31
N TYR A 60 -17.75 18.39 -7.77
CA TYR A 60 -16.35 18.85 -7.88
C TYR A 60 -15.50 17.93 -8.76
N ASN A 61 -16.10 17.42 -9.84
CA ASN A 61 -15.46 16.51 -10.77
C ASN A 61 -14.86 15.29 -10.04
N GLU A 62 -15.47 14.84 -8.92
CA GLU A 62 -15.03 13.63 -8.25
C GLU A 62 -15.21 12.43 -9.19
N GLN A 63 -14.11 11.79 -9.52
CA GLN A 63 -14.06 10.63 -10.38
C GLN A 63 -13.38 9.49 -9.63
N ARG A 64 -14.01 8.32 -9.66
CA ARG A 64 -13.41 7.07 -9.17
C ARG A 64 -13.67 5.98 -10.19
N TYR A 65 -12.61 5.47 -10.76
CA TYR A 65 -12.67 4.34 -11.69
C TYR A 65 -11.77 3.23 -11.18
N GLY A 66 -12.26 2.03 -11.21
CA GLY A 66 -11.49 0.88 -10.77
C GLY A 66 -11.83 -0.39 -11.53
N GLY A 67 -10.86 -1.26 -11.61
CA GLY A 67 -11.01 -2.57 -12.19
C GLY A 67 -10.20 -3.61 -11.44
N THR A 68 -10.77 -4.80 -11.32
CA THR A 68 -10.08 -5.98 -10.81
C THR A 68 -10.26 -7.09 -11.84
N ILE A 69 -9.15 -7.68 -12.26
CA ILE A 69 -9.13 -8.86 -13.12
C ILE A 69 -8.47 -9.96 -12.31
N GLY A 70 -9.14 -11.09 -12.21
CA GLY A 70 -8.61 -12.28 -11.57
C GLY A 70 -8.63 -13.46 -12.51
N PHE A 71 -7.66 -14.34 -12.39
CA PHE A 71 -7.73 -15.65 -13.00
C PHE A 71 -7.20 -16.73 -12.05
N ASN A 72 -7.76 -17.95 -12.21
CA ASN A 72 -7.36 -19.11 -11.45
C ASN A 72 -7.35 -20.32 -12.41
N VAL A 73 -6.20 -20.60 -12.99
CA VAL A 73 -6.05 -21.62 -14.01
C VAL A 73 -4.85 -22.50 -13.71
N GLY A 74 -5.12 -23.79 -13.52
CA GLY A 74 -4.09 -24.78 -13.22
C GLY A 74 -3.36 -24.46 -11.92
N LYS A 75 -2.06 -24.18 -12.01
CA LYS A 75 -1.19 -23.86 -10.86
C LYS A 75 -1.07 -22.37 -10.57
N PHE A 76 -1.72 -21.53 -11.38
CA PHE A 76 -1.59 -20.07 -11.28
C PHE A 76 -2.89 -19.45 -10.80
N ASN A 77 -2.75 -18.52 -9.86
CA ASN A 77 -3.79 -17.60 -9.45
C ASN A 77 -3.24 -16.18 -9.48
N SER A 78 -3.92 -15.28 -10.16
CA SER A 78 -3.54 -13.88 -10.25
C SER A 78 -4.72 -12.98 -9.96
N VAL A 79 -4.45 -11.86 -9.30
CA VAL A 79 -5.41 -10.78 -9.13
C VAL A 79 -4.71 -9.46 -9.38
N THR A 80 -5.08 -8.83 -10.48
CA THR A 80 -4.64 -7.48 -10.85
C THR A 80 -5.72 -6.49 -10.48
N ASN A 81 -5.36 -5.41 -9.81
CA ASN A 81 -6.26 -4.33 -9.47
C ASN A 81 -5.67 -2.98 -9.89
N VAL A 82 -6.51 -2.16 -10.54
CA VAL A 82 -6.17 -0.78 -10.92
C VAL A 82 -7.27 0.13 -10.41
N GLN A 83 -6.89 1.25 -9.81
CA GLN A 83 -7.82 2.27 -9.35
C GLN A 83 -7.28 3.66 -9.66
N HIS A 84 -8.16 4.52 -10.13
CA HIS A 84 -7.94 5.95 -10.30
C HIS A 84 -8.96 6.71 -9.48
N THR A 85 -8.50 7.76 -8.79
CA THR A 85 -9.38 8.74 -8.15
C THR A 85 -8.92 10.14 -8.50
N GLN A 86 -9.85 11.04 -8.68
CA GLN A 86 -9.60 12.46 -8.89
C GLN A 86 -10.72 13.27 -8.24
N VAL A 87 -10.36 14.40 -7.69
CA VAL A 87 -11.29 15.44 -7.25
C VAL A 87 -10.65 16.78 -7.51
N ASP A 88 -11.42 17.72 -8.05
CA ASP A 88 -10.95 19.07 -8.28
C ASP A 88 -11.00 19.89 -6.98
N GLU A 89 -10.36 21.04 -6.97
CA GLU A 89 -10.39 21.93 -5.83
C GLU A 89 -11.81 22.37 -5.46
N LYS A 90 -12.02 22.59 -4.18
CA LYS A 90 -13.29 23.06 -3.63
C LYS A 90 -13.07 24.30 -2.81
N ASP A 91 -13.78 25.38 -3.17
CA ASP A 91 -13.86 26.59 -2.39
C ASP A 91 -14.84 26.40 -1.22
N LEU A 92 -14.37 26.63 0.00
CA LEU A 92 -15.19 26.54 1.21
C LEU A 92 -15.76 27.91 1.60
N ALA A 93 -15.24 28.99 1.04
CA ALA A 93 -15.72 30.33 1.28
C ALA A 93 -16.91 30.62 0.34
N ASP A 94 -18.08 30.79 0.91
CA ASP A 94 -19.34 31.07 0.23
C ASP A 94 -19.41 32.55 -0.27
N GLY A 95 -18.36 33.00 -0.99
CA GLY A 95 -18.29 34.33 -1.61
C GLY A 95 -18.35 35.54 -0.65
N LYS A 96 -18.49 35.30 0.64
CA LYS A 96 -18.48 36.35 1.67
C LYS A 96 -17.09 36.50 2.22
N THR A 97 -16.33 37.42 1.70
CA THR A 97 -15.14 37.96 2.31
C THR A 97 -15.52 38.64 3.63
N ASN A 98 -15.41 37.93 4.74
CA ASN A 98 -15.24 38.62 6.00
C ASN A 98 -13.80 39.16 6.00
N GLU A 99 -13.70 40.48 5.79
CA GLU A 99 -12.42 41.22 5.74
C GLU A 99 -11.64 41.15 7.05
N GLU A 100 -12.15 40.46 8.10
CA GLU A 100 -11.57 40.45 9.44
C GLU A 100 -10.81 39.17 9.80
N THR A 101 -10.77 38.14 8.97
CA THR A 101 -9.95 36.94 9.26
C THR A 101 -9.02 36.65 8.10
N GLU A 102 -7.78 37.13 8.22
CA GLU A 102 -6.66 36.79 7.32
C GLU A 102 -6.21 35.31 7.41
N ASP A 103 -7.04 34.40 7.90
CA ASP A 103 -6.68 33.01 8.03
C ASP A 103 -6.96 32.24 6.72
N TRP A 104 -6.02 32.35 5.80
CA TRP A 104 -6.03 31.75 4.48
C TRP A 104 -6.07 30.21 4.50
N ALA A 105 -5.83 29.59 5.65
CA ALA A 105 -5.61 28.15 5.76
C ALA A 105 -6.88 27.30 5.54
N PHE A 106 -8.07 27.88 5.62
CA PHE A 106 -9.32 27.11 5.62
C PHE A 106 -10.30 27.46 4.49
N LYS A 107 -9.89 28.29 3.54
CA LYS A 107 -10.80 28.74 2.46
C LYS A 107 -10.92 27.76 1.30
N LYS A 108 -10.00 26.79 1.18
CA LYS A 108 -9.90 25.92 0.00
C LYS A 108 -9.48 24.51 0.36
N VAL A 109 -10.18 23.53 -0.17
CA VAL A 109 -9.70 22.14 -0.22
C VAL A 109 -9.09 21.93 -1.60
N TYR A 110 -7.80 21.65 -1.63
CA TYR A 110 -7.06 21.45 -2.88
C TYR A 110 -7.44 20.13 -3.57
N GLY A 111 -7.35 20.14 -4.89
CA GLY A 111 -7.54 18.97 -5.71
C GLY A 111 -6.54 17.86 -5.43
N ASP A 112 -6.98 16.63 -5.67
CA ASP A 112 -6.20 15.41 -5.41
C ASP A 112 -6.43 14.41 -6.55
N LYS A 113 -5.36 13.76 -7.00
CA LYS A 113 -5.40 12.76 -8.05
C LYS A 113 -4.52 11.59 -7.67
N THR A 114 -5.08 10.38 -7.73
CA THR A 114 -4.34 9.16 -7.41
C THR A 114 -4.45 8.09 -8.49
N TRP A 115 -3.40 7.30 -8.62
CA TRP A 115 -3.36 6.04 -9.34
C TRP A 115 -2.85 4.96 -8.40
N ASN A 116 -3.51 3.83 -8.38
CA ASN A 116 -3.10 2.68 -7.59
C ASN A 116 -3.17 1.43 -8.46
N PHE A 117 -2.05 0.74 -8.56
CA PHE A 117 -1.92 -0.55 -9.24
C PHE A 117 -1.46 -1.57 -8.21
N LYS A 118 -2.07 -2.74 -8.19
CA LYS A 118 -1.65 -3.88 -7.36
C LYS A 118 -1.78 -5.17 -8.13
N GLU A 119 -0.76 -6.00 -8.03
CA GLU A 119 -0.73 -7.35 -8.55
C GLU A 119 -0.41 -8.33 -7.43
N ARG A 120 -1.07 -9.47 -7.47
CA ARG A 120 -0.78 -10.62 -6.65
C ARG A 120 -0.80 -11.88 -7.51
N LEU A 121 0.33 -12.53 -7.63
CA LEU A 121 0.48 -13.78 -8.35
C LEU A 121 0.80 -14.91 -7.37
N VAL A 122 0.08 -16.00 -7.46
CA VAL A 122 0.34 -17.24 -6.72
C VAL A 122 0.61 -18.36 -7.68
N TYR A 123 1.70 -19.08 -7.43
CA TYR A 123 2.04 -20.29 -8.15
C TYR A 123 2.12 -21.47 -7.16
N THR A 124 1.24 -22.44 -7.32
CA THR A 124 1.23 -23.67 -6.54
C THR A 124 1.97 -24.74 -7.32
N ALA A 125 3.27 -24.89 -7.04
CA ALA A 125 4.13 -25.82 -7.77
C ALA A 125 3.69 -27.28 -7.58
N ASN A 126 3.39 -27.64 -6.31
CA ASN A 126 2.87 -28.93 -5.87
C ASN A 126 2.27 -28.78 -4.46
N ASP A 127 1.90 -29.89 -3.81
CA ASP A 127 1.30 -29.88 -2.46
C ASP A 127 2.25 -29.37 -1.38
N HIS A 128 3.56 -29.34 -1.65
CA HIS A 128 4.57 -28.86 -0.71
C HIS A 128 5.00 -27.42 -0.93
N LEU A 129 4.94 -26.89 -2.16
CA LEU A 129 5.53 -25.58 -2.49
C LEU A 129 4.51 -24.64 -3.10
N LYS A 130 4.31 -23.52 -2.42
CA LYS A 130 3.51 -22.39 -2.89
C LYS A 130 4.36 -21.13 -2.89
N LEU A 131 4.40 -20.46 -4.03
CA LEU A 131 5.08 -19.17 -4.20
C LEU A 131 4.05 -18.06 -4.39
N THR A 132 4.29 -16.94 -3.76
CA THR A 132 3.45 -15.73 -3.92
C THR A 132 4.35 -14.56 -4.27
N ALA A 133 4.06 -13.87 -5.36
CA ALA A 133 4.68 -12.60 -5.72
C ALA A 133 3.65 -11.48 -5.61
N ARG A 134 4.09 -10.29 -5.23
CA ARG A 134 3.28 -9.08 -5.16
C ARG A 134 4.04 -7.94 -5.77
N ALA A 135 3.31 -7.06 -6.45
CA ALA A 135 3.82 -5.78 -6.94
C ALA A 135 2.77 -4.70 -6.70
N GLY A 136 3.22 -3.50 -6.42
CA GLY A 136 2.37 -2.34 -6.22
C GLY A 136 3.01 -1.08 -6.76
N TYR A 137 2.20 -0.22 -7.31
CA TYR A 137 2.56 1.13 -7.66
C TYR A 137 1.46 2.08 -7.20
N PHE A 138 1.84 3.12 -6.50
CA PHE A 138 0.95 4.19 -6.10
C PHE A 138 1.55 5.52 -6.55
N PHE A 139 0.70 6.35 -7.15
CA PHE A 139 1.02 7.72 -7.50
C PHE A 139 -0.07 8.63 -6.97
N ARG A 140 0.32 9.71 -6.32
CA ARG A 140 -0.57 10.77 -5.88
C ARG A 140 0.00 12.12 -6.27
N GLU A 141 -0.84 12.96 -6.84
CA GLU A 141 -0.57 14.36 -7.08
C GLU A 141 -1.62 15.18 -6.33
N ARG A 142 -1.18 16.03 -5.43
CA ARG A 142 -2.04 16.92 -4.64
C ARG A 142 -1.64 18.35 -4.90
N GLU A 143 -2.60 19.17 -5.23
CA GLU A 143 -2.37 20.61 -5.35
C GLU A 143 -2.01 21.19 -3.98
N LYS A 144 -0.99 22.04 -3.95
CA LYS A 144 -0.49 22.71 -2.75
C LYS A 144 -0.69 24.21 -2.84
N SER A 145 -0.56 24.74 -4.06
CA SER A 145 -0.83 26.13 -4.43
C SER A 145 -1.18 26.19 -5.91
N GLN A 146 -1.43 27.40 -6.43
CA GLN A 146 -1.64 27.60 -7.86
C GLN A 146 -0.43 27.25 -8.73
N THR A 147 0.78 27.25 -8.14
CA THR A 147 2.04 27.08 -8.85
C THR A 147 2.83 25.83 -8.46
N SER A 148 2.37 25.08 -7.45
CA SER A 148 3.08 23.92 -6.95
C SER A 148 2.14 22.79 -6.54
N LYS A 149 2.64 21.55 -6.69
CA LYS A 149 1.95 20.32 -6.33
C LYS A 149 2.88 19.41 -5.57
N ASP A 150 2.34 18.75 -4.54
CA ASP A 150 3.02 17.60 -3.92
C ASP A 150 2.79 16.35 -4.76
N ARG A 151 3.85 15.61 -5.07
CA ARG A 151 3.80 14.29 -5.70
C ARG A 151 4.36 13.23 -4.79
N TYR A 152 3.63 12.15 -4.70
CA TYR A 152 4.01 10.96 -3.94
C TYR A 152 4.05 9.76 -4.87
N ARG A 153 5.11 8.96 -4.78
CA ARG A 153 5.28 7.73 -5.53
C ARG A 153 5.66 6.62 -4.58
N ASP A 154 5.02 5.49 -4.76
CA ASP A 154 5.31 4.29 -3.99
C ASP A 154 5.49 3.13 -4.96
N PHE A 155 6.59 2.42 -4.80
CA PHE A 155 6.88 1.17 -5.45
C PHE A 155 7.01 0.11 -4.38
N SER A 156 6.13 -0.86 -4.38
CA SER A 156 6.16 -1.94 -3.42
C SER A 156 6.18 -3.29 -4.12
N GLY A 157 6.82 -4.26 -3.51
CA GLY A 157 6.90 -5.59 -4.06
C GLY A 157 7.39 -6.62 -3.06
N GLY A 158 7.29 -7.87 -3.43
CA GLY A 158 7.80 -8.94 -2.59
C GLY A 158 7.50 -10.31 -3.14
N VAL A 159 8.25 -11.26 -2.62
CA VAL A 159 8.07 -12.68 -2.91
C VAL A 159 8.02 -13.46 -1.60
N LYS A 160 7.17 -14.47 -1.56
CA LYS A 160 7.00 -15.36 -0.43
C LYS A 160 6.94 -16.80 -0.89
N GLY A 161 7.72 -17.65 -0.25
CA GLY A 161 7.69 -19.10 -0.39
C GLY A 161 7.12 -19.73 0.87
N ASN A 162 6.13 -20.60 0.70
CA ASN A 162 5.64 -21.49 1.74
C ASN A 162 6.00 -22.91 1.33
N TYR A 163 6.73 -23.61 2.20
CA TYR A 163 7.15 -24.98 1.97
C TYR A 163 6.66 -25.88 3.11
N VAL A 164 5.80 -26.84 2.77
CA VAL A 164 5.31 -27.88 3.69
C VAL A 164 6.32 -29.02 3.71
N LEU A 165 7.07 -29.11 4.82
CA LEU A 165 8.04 -30.20 5.02
C LEU A 165 7.34 -31.53 5.33
N ASP A 166 6.28 -31.46 6.16
CA ASP A 166 5.47 -32.60 6.59
C ASP A 166 4.08 -32.06 7.01
N LYS A 167 3.11 -32.93 7.26
CA LYS A 167 1.74 -32.56 7.70
C LYS A 167 1.70 -31.64 8.93
N ASP A 168 2.74 -31.68 9.75
CA ASP A 168 2.85 -30.94 11.01
C ASP A 168 3.97 -29.88 10.99
N LYS A 169 4.63 -29.65 9.84
CA LYS A 169 5.79 -28.75 9.73
C LYS A 169 5.77 -27.94 8.45
N ASP A 170 5.92 -26.66 8.57
CA ASP A 170 6.04 -25.74 7.43
C ASP A 170 7.11 -24.68 7.67
N LEU A 171 7.64 -24.18 6.56
CA LEU A 171 8.60 -23.10 6.50
C LEU A 171 8.04 -21.99 5.60
N GLU A 172 8.05 -20.77 6.10
CA GLU A 172 7.77 -19.58 5.33
C GLU A 172 9.02 -18.72 5.24
N ILE A 173 9.34 -18.26 4.03
CA ILE A 173 10.37 -17.25 3.77
C ILE A 173 9.75 -16.18 2.91
N ALA A 174 9.87 -14.92 3.33
CA ALA A 174 9.36 -13.78 2.58
C ALA A 174 10.40 -12.68 2.49
N TYR A 175 10.48 -12.06 1.33
CA TYR A 175 11.19 -10.81 1.08
C TYR A 175 10.19 -9.75 0.65
N SER A 176 10.33 -8.55 1.16
CA SER A 176 9.57 -7.39 0.68
C SER A 176 10.44 -6.16 0.50
N PHE A 177 10.02 -5.33 -0.42
CA PHE A 177 10.60 -4.06 -0.81
C PHE A 177 9.51 -3.00 -0.84
N ASP A 178 9.81 -1.84 -0.31
CA ASP A 178 8.95 -0.65 -0.39
C ASP A 178 9.84 0.57 -0.62
N GLN A 179 9.48 1.40 -1.59
CA GLN A 179 10.11 2.70 -1.83
C GLN A 179 9.05 3.77 -1.91
N TYR A 180 9.15 4.76 -1.07
CA TYR A 180 8.23 5.88 -1.00
C TYR A 180 8.97 7.18 -1.21
N ASP A 181 8.62 7.89 -2.29
CA ASP A 181 9.22 9.16 -2.70
C ASP A 181 8.19 10.28 -2.54
N LYS A 182 8.63 11.41 -2.03
CA LYS A 182 7.91 12.69 -2.10
C LYS A 182 8.71 13.69 -2.90
N SER A 183 8.03 14.46 -3.73
CA SER A 183 8.62 15.56 -4.49
C SER A 183 7.67 16.76 -4.57
N ASP A 184 8.25 17.96 -4.69
CA ASP A 184 7.54 19.16 -5.10
C ASP A 184 7.60 19.28 -6.62
N TYR A 185 6.46 19.41 -7.25
CA TYR A 185 6.34 19.58 -8.68
C TYR A 185 5.91 21.02 -9.03
N LEU A 186 6.70 21.66 -9.87
CA LEU A 186 6.46 22.99 -10.41
C LEU A 186 5.97 22.87 -11.86
N PRO A 187 4.67 22.97 -12.13
CA PRO A 187 4.10 22.74 -13.47
C PRO A 187 4.65 23.66 -14.54
N GLN A 188 4.94 24.91 -14.20
CA GLN A 188 5.44 25.93 -15.14
C GLN A 188 6.80 25.56 -15.75
N ASP A 189 7.66 24.94 -14.94
CA ASP A 189 9.01 24.56 -15.35
C ASP A 189 9.12 23.07 -15.69
N ALA A 190 8.00 22.33 -15.55
CA ALA A 190 7.97 20.86 -15.62
C ALA A 190 9.03 20.21 -14.70
N ASN A 191 9.34 20.87 -13.59
CA ASN A 191 10.40 20.50 -12.67
C ASN A 191 9.83 19.70 -11.49
N ASP A 192 10.41 18.53 -11.23
CA ASP A 192 10.01 17.59 -10.18
C ASP A 192 11.19 17.45 -9.20
N VAL A 193 11.16 18.25 -8.14
CA VAL A 193 12.22 18.32 -7.13
C VAL A 193 11.93 17.34 -6.02
N ARG A 194 12.79 16.34 -5.85
CA ARG A 194 12.63 15.33 -4.80
C ARG A 194 12.92 15.92 -3.42
N ASP A 195 11.98 15.77 -2.48
CA ASP A 195 12.12 16.18 -1.09
C ASP A 195 12.80 15.09 -0.27
N TYR A 196 12.27 13.88 -0.35
CA TYR A 196 12.81 12.70 0.33
C TYR A 196 12.45 11.41 -0.40
N SER A 197 13.23 10.38 -0.11
CA SER A 197 12.99 9.00 -0.51
C SER A 197 13.20 8.09 0.69
N ASN A 198 12.24 7.23 0.97
CA ASN A 198 12.39 6.14 1.94
C ASN A 198 12.41 4.81 1.20
N VAL A 199 13.44 4.00 1.43
CA VAL A 199 13.59 2.67 0.82
C VAL A 199 13.73 1.65 1.93
N GLN A 200 12.83 0.68 1.96
CA GLN A 200 12.82 -0.39 2.95
C GLN A 200 12.96 -1.77 2.29
N HIS A 201 13.81 -2.59 2.86
CA HIS A 201 13.95 -4.00 2.54
C HIS A 201 13.67 -4.82 3.79
N SER A 202 12.88 -5.88 3.69
CA SER A 202 12.69 -6.80 4.79
C SER A 202 12.71 -8.25 4.34
N VAL A 203 13.24 -9.10 5.21
CA VAL A 203 13.22 -10.54 5.07
C VAL A 203 12.61 -11.13 6.33
N HIS A 204 11.63 -11.99 6.18
CA HIS A 204 11.00 -12.72 7.28
C HIS A 204 11.16 -14.23 7.04
N THR A 205 11.41 -14.97 8.12
CA THR A 205 11.48 -16.42 8.07
C THR A 205 10.75 -16.99 9.27
N PHE A 206 9.83 -17.93 9.03
CA PHE A 206 9.09 -18.62 10.08
C PHE A 206 9.11 -20.12 9.83
N TYR A 207 9.45 -20.87 10.88
CA TYR A 207 9.29 -22.31 10.94
C TYR A 207 8.20 -22.63 11.94
N ASN A 208 7.19 -23.39 11.53
CA ASN A 208 6.10 -23.86 12.37
C ASN A 208 6.18 -25.37 12.55
N HIS A 209 5.95 -25.83 13.77
CA HIS A 209 5.84 -27.25 14.09
C HIS A 209 4.66 -27.49 15.03
N THR A 210 3.71 -28.29 14.60
CA THR A 210 2.56 -28.71 15.40
C THR A 210 2.85 -29.99 16.14
N PHE A 211 2.86 -29.93 17.47
CA PHE A 211 3.07 -31.10 18.34
C PHE A 211 1.74 -31.64 18.85
N VAL A 212 1.58 -32.96 18.85
CA VAL A 212 0.47 -33.69 19.50
C VAL A 212 -0.90 -33.06 19.14
N GLY A 213 -1.02 -32.58 17.91
CA GLY A 213 -2.29 -32.10 17.32
C GLY A 213 -2.84 -30.77 17.85
N LYS A 214 -2.20 -30.12 18.84
CA LYS A 214 -2.74 -28.89 19.45
C LYS A 214 -1.73 -27.80 19.81
N HIS A 215 -0.44 -28.15 19.97
CA HIS A 215 0.59 -27.18 20.35
C HIS A 215 1.41 -26.79 19.13
N ILE A 216 1.46 -25.51 18.82
CA ILE A 216 2.24 -24.98 17.70
C ILE A 216 3.45 -24.27 18.27
N LEU A 217 4.64 -24.71 17.88
CA LEU A 217 5.89 -23.97 18.07
C LEU A 217 6.18 -23.19 16.80
N THR A 218 6.29 -21.87 16.91
CA THR A 218 6.75 -21.00 15.84
C THR A 218 8.12 -20.44 16.22
N VAL A 219 9.10 -20.64 15.34
CA VAL A 219 10.44 -20.03 15.46
C VAL A 219 10.67 -19.21 14.21
N GLY A 220 11.07 -17.96 14.36
CA GLY A 220 11.28 -17.08 13.24
C GLY A 220 12.33 -16.01 13.49
N GLY A 221 12.65 -15.30 12.44
CA GLY A 221 13.55 -14.16 12.47
C GLY A 221 13.22 -13.17 11.38
N ASP A 222 13.45 -11.91 11.70
CA ASP A 222 13.23 -10.78 10.82
C ASP A 222 14.50 -10.00 10.62
N TYR A 223 14.74 -9.58 9.39
CA TYR A 223 15.77 -8.62 9.05
C TYR A 223 15.12 -7.46 8.31
N MET A 224 15.35 -6.26 8.75
CA MET A 224 14.86 -5.06 8.11
C MET A 224 15.99 -4.06 7.92
N ARG A 225 16.06 -3.48 6.73
CA ARG A 225 16.97 -2.40 6.39
C ARG A 225 16.15 -1.25 5.82
N ASP A 226 16.28 -0.11 6.45
CA ASP A 226 15.54 1.11 6.12
C ASP A 226 16.51 2.24 5.81
N TYR A 227 16.25 2.99 4.73
CA TYR A 227 17.05 4.12 4.30
C TYR A 227 16.15 5.31 4.07
N LEU A 228 16.39 6.37 4.78
CA LEU A 228 15.77 7.67 4.52
C LEU A 228 16.82 8.60 3.90
N MET A 229 16.54 9.05 2.69
CA MET A 229 17.31 10.09 1.99
C MET A 229 16.50 11.37 1.97
N SER A 230 17.05 12.44 2.56
CA SER A 230 16.47 13.78 2.48
C SER A 230 17.31 14.62 1.54
N TYR A 231 16.65 15.25 0.58
CA TYR A 231 17.26 16.13 -0.41
C TYR A 231 17.12 17.62 -0.06
N GLN A 232 16.38 17.93 1.00
CA GLN A 232 16.13 19.32 1.43
C GLN A 232 17.40 20.07 1.85
N PHE A 233 18.47 19.34 2.20
CA PHE A 233 19.75 19.91 2.67
C PHE A 233 20.87 19.82 1.63
N ALA A 234 20.57 19.34 0.41
CA ALA A 234 21.60 19.14 -0.61
C ALA A 234 22.04 20.43 -1.31
N ASN A 235 21.44 21.56 -1.02
CA ASN A 235 21.68 22.85 -1.67
C ASN A 235 22.26 23.93 -0.73
N ASN A 236 23.02 23.54 0.29
CA ASN A 236 23.83 24.49 1.08
C ASN A 236 25.32 24.22 0.91
#